data_86e558459f2242feae785606bbfcb91d
#
_entry.id   86e558459f2242feae785606bbfcb91d
#
_cell.length_a   1.000
_cell.length_b   1.000
_cell.length_c   1.000
_cell.angle_alpha   90.00
_cell.angle_beta   90.00
_cell.angle_gamma   90.00
#
_symmetry.space_group_name_H-M   'P 1'
#
loop_
_entity.id
_entity.type
_entity.pdbx_description
1 polymer ?
#
loop_
_entity_poly.entity_id
_entity_poly.type
_entity_poly.pdbx_seq_one_letter_code
_entity_poly.pdbx_strand_id
1 'polypeptide(L)'
;MALGSSLLGSPVALAGIATKKRKVVVITFGGGARDQETFAPEGQENIPHMMRELIPQSTFFTQVVNRGILGHYVATASLATGVYETINNFASLPPEHPTVFEYFRKDLKRPSTDAWVVAPSNGFNRIGESNSRSYGPGLGASVILPKHLLTAAMSGRTTDYEHLVRDNYETPLYAPELGGNEFQLRQLEMMLKLSVDDFKSHALTLSSPDELSVYIARRLMRQLAPSLLWITMHDIDIAHAGAYSLYIEGIRRTDRLCAELWKAIQSEPEYAGNTTLFILPDFGRDSDEDSGGNGFQHHRTGDALSRTTWMMALGPGIREGVVYDRPMQSTDLVPTLGSLLGFSPSLAQGKPIAELL
;
A
#
# COMPACT_ATOMS: atom_id res chain seq x y z
N MET A 1 -43.46 -61.50 22.25
CA MET A 1 -42.13 -60.92 22.69
C MET A 1 -41.41 -60.42 21.48
N ALA A 2 -41.37 -59.12 21.29
CA ALA A 2 -40.62 -58.48 20.22
C ALA A 2 -39.69 -57.43 20.88
N LEU A 3 -38.40 -57.69 20.79
CA LEU A 3 -37.35 -56.78 21.28
C LEU A 3 -37.07 -55.73 20.22
N GLY A 4 -37.40 -54.46 20.52
CA GLY A 4 -37.05 -53.33 19.70
C GLY A 4 -35.65 -52.81 20.08
N SER A 5 -34.72 -52.86 19.15
CA SER A 5 -33.40 -52.26 19.27
C SER A 5 -33.44 -50.77 18.84
N SER A 6 -33.32 -49.86 19.78
CA SER A 6 -33.15 -48.44 19.50
C SER A 6 -31.68 -48.14 19.15
N LEU A 7 -31.43 -47.80 17.90
CA LEU A 7 -30.16 -47.21 17.46
C LEU A 7 -30.10 -45.72 17.87
N LEU A 8 -29.35 -45.44 18.91
CA LEU A 8 -28.95 -44.07 19.28
C LEU A 8 -27.90 -43.60 18.29
N GLY A 9 -28.31 -42.80 17.32
CA GLY A 9 -27.38 -42.07 16.46
C GLY A 9 -26.70 -40.96 17.26
N SER A 10 -25.37 -41.04 17.41
CA SER A 10 -24.56 -39.94 17.96
C SER A 10 -24.62 -38.73 17.05
N PRO A 11 -24.84 -37.52 17.56
CA PRO A 11 -24.75 -36.31 16.74
C PRO A 11 -23.29 -36.10 16.34
N VAL A 12 -23.00 -36.20 15.06
CA VAL A 12 -21.74 -35.71 14.49
C VAL A 12 -21.74 -34.20 14.68
N ALA A 13 -20.95 -33.72 15.63
CA ALA A 13 -20.69 -32.31 15.78
C ALA A 13 -19.96 -31.83 14.51
N LEU A 14 -20.66 -31.09 13.66
CA LEU A 14 -20.01 -30.28 12.64
C LEU A 14 -19.13 -29.27 13.38
N ALA A 15 -17.84 -29.57 13.45
CA ALA A 15 -16.85 -28.58 13.85
C ALA A 15 -16.98 -27.41 12.87
N GLY A 16 -17.55 -26.30 13.33
CA GLY A 16 -17.66 -25.09 12.54
C GLY A 16 -16.25 -24.69 12.09
N ILE A 17 -16.03 -24.70 10.79
CA ILE A 17 -14.80 -24.15 10.19
C ILE A 17 -14.81 -22.68 10.59
N ALA A 18 -13.93 -22.30 11.53
CA ALA A 18 -13.76 -20.92 11.92
C ALA A 18 -13.38 -20.15 10.65
N THR A 19 -14.30 -19.30 10.16
CA THR A 19 -14.04 -18.46 9.00
C THR A 19 -12.86 -17.55 9.34
N LYS A 20 -11.77 -17.65 8.57
CA LYS A 20 -10.62 -16.75 8.75
C LYS A 20 -11.08 -15.31 8.65
N LYS A 21 -10.60 -14.47 9.55
CA LYS A 21 -10.90 -13.04 9.51
C LYS A 21 -10.36 -12.44 8.22
N ARG A 22 -11.20 -11.65 7.54
CA ARG A 22 -10.81 -10.94 6.31
C ARG A 22 -9.62 -10.03 6.58
N LYS A 23 -8.69 -10.02 5.64
CA LYS A 23 -7.54 -9.14 5.61
C LYS A 23 -7.58 -8.25 4.39
N VAL A 24 -6.91 -7.10 4.47
CA VAL A 24 -6.73 -6.17 3.36
C VAL A 24 -5.27 -5.80 3.23
N VAL A 25 -4.77 -5.85 2.02
CA VAL A 25 -3.47 -5.29 1.63
C VAL A 25 -3.74 -4.19 0.61
N VAL A 26 -3.17 -3.00 0.83
CA VAL A 26 -3.22 -1.89 -0.11
C VAL A 26 -1.81 -1.62 -0.62
N ILE A 27 -1.64 -1.55 -1.93
CA ILE A 27 -0.41 -1.13 -2.58
C ILE A 27 -0.67 0.22 -3.24
N THR A 28 0.03 1.27 -2.80
CA THR A 28 0.09 2.51 -3.55
C THR A 28 1.19 2.37 -4.61
N PHE A 29 0.77 2.36 -5.87
CA PHE A 29 1.64 2.39 -7.05
C PHE A 29 2.16 3.82 -7.19
N GLY A 30 3.03 4.20 -6.26
CA GLY A 30 3.42 5.59 -6.02
C GLY A 30 4.40 6.11 -7.06
N GLY A 31 4.36 7.43 -7.22
CA GLY A 31 5.07 8.11 -8.27
C GLY A 31 4.22 8.37 -9.51
N GLY A 32 3.07 7.68 -9.63
CA GLY A 32 2.16 7.81 -10.76
C GLY A 32 2.76 7.37 -12.10
N ALA A 33 1.92 6.88 -12.99
CA ALA A 33 2.30 6.53 -14.36
C ALA A 33 1.16 6.89 -15.30
N ARG A 34 1.48 7.34 -16.51
CA ARG A 34 0.49 7.67 -17.55
C ARG A 34 0.03 6.40 -18.28
N ASP A 35 -1.13 6.45 -18.86
CA ASP A 35 -1.65 5.36 -19.69
C ASP A 35 -0.75 5.07 -20.90
N GLN A 36 -0.10 6.08 -21.46
CA GLN A 36 0.86 5.95 -22.56
C GLN A 36 2.01 4.99 -22.23
N GLU A 37 2.45 4.94 -20.98
CA GLU A 37 3.51 4.05 -20.52
C GLU A 37 3.00 2.80 -19.82
N THR A 38 1.67 2.63 -19.68
CA THR A 38 1.07 1.49 -18.96
C THR A 38 -0.05 0.82 -19.77
N PHE A 39 -1.30 1.28 -19.70
CA PHE A 39 -2.47 0.56 -20.24
C PHE A 39 -2.78 0.82 -21.71
N ALA A 40 -2.30 1.94 -22.28
CA ALA A 40 -2.39 2.15 -23.73
C ALA A 40 -1.59 1.07 -24.48
N PRO A 41 -1.98 0.72 -25.70
CA PRO A 41 -1.36 -0.38 -26.46
C PRO A 41 0.17 -0.33 -26.50
N GLU A 42 0.74 0.86 -26.65
CA GLU A 42 2.21 1.10 -26.67
C GLU A 42 2.88 0.92 -25.31
N GLY A 43 2.14 1.09 -24.21
CA GLY A 43 2.65 0.99 -22.84
C GLY A 43 2.58 -0.40 -22.22
N GLN A 44 1.73 -1.29 -22.75
CA GLN A 44 1.43 -2.57 -22.13
C GLN A 44 2.64 -3.50 -21.98
N GLU A 45 3.66 -3.34 -22.79
CA GLU A 45 4.92 -4.09 -22.65
C GLU A 45 5.67 -3.75 -21.35
N ASN A 46 5.38 -2.60 -20.72
CA ASN A 46 6.01 -2.17 -19.47
C ASN A 46 5.31 -2.75 -18.23
N ILE A 47 4.10 -3.29 -18.39
CA ILE A 47 3.30 -3.85 -17.29
C ILE A 47 2.81 -5.30 -17.60
N PRO A 48 3.71 -6.21 -18.02
CA PRO A 48 3.32 -7.55 -18.47
C PRO A 48 2.65 -8.38 -17.37
N HIS A 49 2.99 -8.19 -16.11
CA HIS A 49 2.38 -8.91 -14.98
C HIS A 49 0.96 -8.39 -14.69
N MET A 50 0.74 -7.08 -14.72
CA MET A 50 -0.62 -6.53 -14.59
C MET A 50 -1.50 -7.05 -15.71
N MET A 51 -1.04 -6.97 -16.96
CA MET A 51 -1.82 -7.37 -18.11
C MET A 51 -2.17 -8.86 -18.14
N ARG A 52 -1.24 -9.73 -17.79
CA ARG A 52 -1.39 -11.19 -17.94
C ARG A 52 -1.81 -11.92 -16.66
N GLU A 53 -1.46 -11.38 -15.50
CA GLU A 53 -1.65 -12.08 -14.23
C GLU A 53 -2.70 -11.38 -13.33
N LEU A 54 -2.64 -10.04 -13.19
CA LEU A 54 -3.45 -9.33 -12.20
C LEU A 54 -4.82 -8.90 -12.75
N ILE A 55 -4.89 -8.24 -13.89
CA ILE A 55 -6.16 -7.78 -14.49
C ILE A 55 -7.14 -8.94 -14.72
N PRO A 56 -6.73 -10.11 -15.26
CA PRO A 56 -7.66 -11.22 -15.44
C PRO A 56 -8.29 -11.74 -14.14
N GLN A 57 -7.65 -11.52 -13.00
CA GLN A 57 -8.13 -11.95 -11.67
C GLN A 57 -8.76 -10.79 -10.86
N SER A 58 -8.89 -9.61 -11.45
CA SER A 58 -9.32 -8.40 -10.74
C SER A 58 -10.65 -7.85 -11.22
N THR A 59 -11.24 -7.00 -10.38
CA THR A 59 -12.12 -5.92 -10.83
C THR A 59 -11.26 -4.67 -11.02
N PHE A 60 -11.26 -4.12 -12.23
CA PHE A 60 -10.40 -3.00 -12.64
C PHE A 60 -11.24 -1.75 -12.91
N PHE A 61 -10.87 -0.62 -12.30
CA PHE A 61 -11.48 0.69 -12.48
C PHE A 61 -10.49 1.59 -13.22
N THR A 62 -10.90 2.13 -14.36
CA THR A 62 -10.03 2.93 -15.24
C THR A 62 -9.96 4.41 -14.85
N GLN A 63 -10.89 4.91 -14.03
CA GLN A 63 -11.02 6.34 -13.73
C GLN A 63 -11.19 6.61 -12.23
N VAL A 64 -10.08 6.62 -11.51
CA VAL A 64 -10.04 7.06 -10.10
C VAL A 64 -9.56 8.51 -10.05
N VAL A 65 -10.43 9.41 -9.60
CA VAL A 65 -10.18 10.85 -9.62
C VAL A 65 -9.72 11.34 -8.25
N ASN A 66 -8.54 11.95 -8.20
CA ASN A 66 -8.05 12.69 -7.05
C ASN A 66 -8.30 14.19 -7.25
N ARG A 67 -9.17 14.77 -6.43
CA ARG A 67 -9.50 16.21 -6.45
C ARG A 67 -8.68 17.05 -5.47
N GLY A 68 -7.82 16.39 -4.68
CA GLY A 68 -6.98 17.03 -3.69
C GLY A 68 -5.66 17.56 -4.25
N ILE A 69 -4.70 17.75 -3.37
CA ILE A 69 -3.33 18.16 -3.70
C ILE A 69 -2.57 16.95 -4.24
N LEU A 70 -1.88 17.12 -5.37
CA LEU A 70 -1.11 16.08 -6.02
C LEU A 70 0.36 16.11 -5.54
N GLY A 71 0.55 15.81 -4.27
CA GLY A 71 1.84 15.54 -3.66
C GLY A 71 1.78 14.16 -3.03
N HIS A 72 2.84 13.36 -3.13
CA HIS A 72 2.80 11.93 -2.78
C HIS A 72 2.33 11.67 -1.35
N TYR A 73 2.88 12.42 -0.38
CA TYR A 73 2.47 12.24 1.02
C TYR A 73 1.02 12.67 1.25
N VAL A 74 0.63 13.88 0.81
CA VAL A 74 -0.72 14.41 1.05
C VAL A 74 -1.79 13.64 0.27
N ALA A 75 -1.48 13.16 -0.92
CA ALA A 75 -2.39 12.32 -1.70
C ALA A 75 -2.58 10.94 -1.05
N THR A 76 -1.49 10.31 -0.59
CA THR A 76 -1.58 9.05 0.15
C THR A 76 -2.31 9.23 1.49
N ALA A 77 -2.10 10.36 2.19
CA ALA A 77 -2.87 10.71 3.38
C ALA A 77 -4.37 10.83 3.07
N SER A 78 -4.71 11.47 1.93
CA SER A 78 -6.11 11.57 1.47
C SER A 78 -6.72 10.19 1.15
N LEU A 79 -5.95 9.31 0.53
CA LEU A 79 -6.36 7.91 0.33
C LEU A 79 -6.58 7.18 1.66
N ALA A 80 -5.73 7.44 2.66
CA ALA A 80 -5.79 6.75 3.95
C ALA A 80 -6.86 7.31 4.91
N THR A 81 -7.28 8.56 4.73
CA THR A 81 -8.34 9.19 5.55
C THR A 81 -9.71 9.15 4.90
N GLY A 82 -9.77 9.02 3.55
CA GLY A 82 -11.01 9.19 2.79
C GLY A 82 -11.49 10.64 2.74
N VAL A 83 -10.58 11.59 2.97
CA VAL A 83 -10.82 13.05 2.90
C VAL A 83 -9.68 13.67 2.11
N TYR A 84 -9.97 14.68 1.29
CA TYR A 84 -8.90 15.43 0.62
C TYR A 84 -8.16 16.29 1.63
N GLU A 85 -7.03 15.81 2.13
CA GLU A 85 -6.15 16.50 3.07
C GLU A 85 -5.50 17.73 2.43
N THR A 86 -5.26 18.77 3.23
CA THR A 86 -4.64 20.03 2.79
C THR A 86 -3.31 20.31 3.47
N ILE A 87 -2.74 19.31 4.11
CA ILE A 87 -1.46 19.40 4.81
C ILE A 87 -0.29 19.65 3.84
N ASN A 88 0.78 20.24 4.35
CA ASN A 88 1.97 20.44 3.57
C ASN A 88 2.66 19.11 3.25
N ASN A 89 2.86 18.84 1.96
CA ASN A 89 3.47 17.61 1.46
C ASN A 89 4.89 17.34 2.00
N PHE A 90 5.63 18.39 2.35
CA PHE A 90 7.05 18.31 2.74
C PHE A 90 7.30 18.48 4.25
N ALA A 91 6.26 18.74 5.04
CA ALA A 91 6.43 19.09 6.45
C ALA A 91 6.32 17.88 7.40
N SER A 92 6.15 16.66 6.91
CA SER A 92 5.96 15.44 7.72
C SER A 92 4.90 15.61 8.84
N LEU A 93 3.84 16.33 8.53
CA LEU A 93 2.72 16.52 9.45
C LEU A 93 1.80 15.29 9.42
N PRO A 94 1.23 14.88 10.56
CA PRO A 94 0.20 13.85 10.54
C PRO A 94 -1.05 14.32 9.79
N PRO A 95 -1.85 13.39 9.23
CA PRO A 95 -3.16 13.72 8.67
C PRO A 95 -4.05 14.44 9.69
N GLU A 96 -4.93 15.32 9.23
CA GLU A 96 -5.87 16.04 10.11
C GLU A 96 -7.10 15.20 10.45
N HIS A 97 -7.50 14.32 9.53
CA HIS A 97 -8.66 13.44 9.70
C HIS A 97 -8.22 12.01 10.07
N PRO A 98 -9.09 11.25 10.78
CA PRO A 98 -8.76 9.88 11.17
C PRO A 98 -8.41 9.01 9.97
N THR A 99 -7.35 8.24 10.10
CA THR A 99 -6.92 7.30 9.10
C THR A 99 -7.74 6.00 9.16
N VAL A 100 -7.72 5.25 8.07
CA VAL A 100 -8.30 3.90 7.99
C VAL A 100 -7.78 2.98 9.10
N PHE A 101 -6.53 3.18 9.53
CA PHE A 101 -5.90 2.40 10.60
C PHE A 101 -6.52 2.69 11.96
N GLU A 102 -6.83 3.96 12.24
CA GLU A 102 -7.45 4.39 13.49
C GLU A 102 -8.89 3.90 13.58
N TYR A 103 -9.67 4.01 12.51
CA TYR A 103 -11.01 3.39 12.44
C TYR A 103 -10.93 1.88 12.69
N PHE A 104 -10.07 1.19 11.94
CA PHE A 104 -9.90 -0.25 12.04
C PHE A 104 -9.51 -0.69 13.46
N ARG A 105 -8.54 -0.02 14.09
CA ARG A 105 -8.05 -0.40 15.41
C ARG A 105 -9.01 -0.05 16.53
N LYS A 106 -9.58 1.15 16.51
CA LYS A 106 -10.50 1.61 17.54
C LYS A 106 -11.82 0.86 17.50
N ASP A 107 -12.49 0.85 16.35
CA ASP A 107 -13.85 0.34 16.24
C ASP A 107 -13.90 -1.19 16.39
N LEU A 108 -12.88 -1.89 15.88
CA LEU A 108 -12.78 -3.34 15.96
C LEU A 108 -11.91 -3.83 17.14
N LYS A 109 -11.42 -2.92 17.99
CA LYS A 109 -10.54 -3.22 19.15
C LYS A 109 -9.32 -4.07 18.75
N ARG A 110 -8.67 -3.69 17.63
CA ARG A 110 -7.52 -4.43 17.10
C ARG A 110 -6.21 -4.00 17.79
N PRO A 111 -5.27 -4.94 18.02
CA PRO A 111 -3.97 -4.60 18.60
C PRO A 111 -3.10 -3.78 17.64
N SER A 112 -2.05 -3.14 18.14
CA SER A 112 -1.11 -2.36 17.32
C SER A 112 -0.37 -3.21 16.27
N THR A 113 -0.19 -4.49 16.52
CA THR A 113 0.46 -5.42 15.59
C THR A 113 -0.38 -5.78 14.38
N ASP A 114 -1.64 -5.32 14.31
CA ASP A 114 -2.59 -5.74 13.28
C ASP A 114 -2.79 -4.71 12.16
N ALA A 115 -2.17 -3.53 12.28
CA ALA A 115 -2.19 -2.48 11.27
C ALA A 115 -0.78 -1.92 11.04
N TRP A 116 -0.29 -2.01 9.80
CA TRP A 116 1.06 -1.60 9.44
C TRP A 116 1.11 -0.82 8.13
N VAL A 117 2.05 0.12 8.08
CA VAL A 117 2.45 0.81 6.84
C VAL A 117 3.93 0.54 6.58
N VAL A 118 4.26 0.20 5.35
CA VAL A 118 5.63 0.13 4.85
C VAL A 118 5.78 1.16 3.74
N ALA A 119 6.66 2.13 3.90
CA ALA A 119 6.86 3.20 2.92
C ALA A 119 8.36 3.51 2.76
N PRO A 120 8.84 3.75 1.53
CA PRO A 120 10.26 3.94 1.27
C PRO A 120 10.78 5.28 1.76
N SER A 121 9.96 6.31 1.76
CA SER A 121 10.36 7.70 2.00
C SER A 121 10.12 8.15 3.44
N ASN A 122 11.01 9.00 3.95
CA ASN A 122 10.92 9.62 5.27
C ASN A 122 9.70 10.52 5.45
N GLY A 123 9.22 11.13 4.37
CA GLY A 123 8.01 11.95 4.36
C GLY A 123 6.77 11.21 4.86
N PHE A 124 6.77 9.88 4.75
CA PHE A 124 5.63 9.04 5.16
C PHE A 124 5.63 8.62 6.64
N ASN A 125 6.57 9.04 7.46
CA ASN A 125 6.69 8.57 8.85
C ASN A 125 5.44 8.85 9.72
N ARG A 126 4.62 9.85 9.35
CA ARG A 126 3.42 10.25 10.09
C ARG A 126 2.11 9.74 9.48
N ILE A 127 2.16 8.96 8.40
CA ILE A 127 0.96 8.49 7.68
C ILE A 127 0.05 7.58 8.51
N GLY A 128 0.59 6.91 9.50
CA GLY A 128 -0.13 5.89 10.28
C GLY A 128 -1.12 6.45 11.30
N GLU A 129 -0.94 7.69 11.78
CA GLU A 129 -1.74 8.25 12.87
C GLU A 129 -2.04 9.73 12.62
N SER A 130 -3.28 10.14 12.85
CA SER A 130 -3.75 11.50 12.62
C SER A 130 -3.67 12.40 13.85
N ASN A 131 -3.88 13.72 13.63
CA ASN A 131 -4.10 14.71 14.68
C ASN A 131 -5.57 14.81 15.13
N SER A 132 -6.42 13.91 14.66
CA SER A 132 -7.85 13.97 14.97
C SER A 132 -8.12 13.81 16.47
N ARG A 133 -8.88 14.77 17.03
CA ARG A 133 -9.29 14.72 18.45
C ARG A 133 -10.25 13.57 18.76
N SER A 134 -10.90 13.02 17.75
CA SER A 134 -11.84 11.89 17.91
C SER A 134 -11.12 10.56 18.13
N TYR A 135 -9.83 10.52 17.83
CA TYR A 135 -8.96 9.36 18.00
C TYR A 135 -7.76 9.78 18.86
N GLY A 136 -7.43 8.96 19.83
CA GLY A 136 -6.30 9.26 20.73
C GLY A 136 -4.97 8.74 20.19
N PRO A 137 -3.85 9.17 20.78
CA PRO A 137 -2.54 8.66 20.44
C PRO A 137 -2.44 7.12 20.56
N GLY A 138 -1.68 6.51 19.68
CA GLY A 138 -1.42 5.07 19.71
C GLY A 138 -2.53 4.20 19.10
N LEU A 139 -3.53 4.80 18.43
CA LEU A 139 -4.58 4.09 17.69
C LEU A 139 -4.26 3.91 16.20
N GLY A 140 -3.20 4.52 15.70
CA GLY A 140 -2.79 4.41 14.31
C GLY A 140 -2.04 3.12 13.97
N ALA A 141 -1.56 3.01 12.74
CA ALA A 141 -0.68 1.94 12.28
C ALA A 141 0.75 2.15 12.75
N SER A 142 1.48 1.05 12.93
CA SER A 142 2.94 1.10 12.99
C SER A 142 3.51 1.38 11.60
N VAL A 143 4.41 2.36 11.49
CA VAL A 143 5.04 2.74 10.22
C VAL A 143 6.48 2.22 10.20
N ILE A 144 6.85 1.54 9.14
CA ILE A 144 8.22 1.13 8.87
C ILE A 144 8.74 1.89 7.65
N LEU A 145 9.92 2.46 7.81
CA LEU A 145 10.67 3.12 6.74
C LEU A 145 11.94 2.29 6.46
N PRO A 146 11.92 1.39 5.47
CA PRO A 146 13.02 0.46 5.22
C PRO A 146 14.37 1.12 4.98
N LYS A 147 14.41 2.29 4.32
CA LYS A 147 15.65 3.08 4.14
C LYS A 147 16.27 3.48 5.48
N HIS A 148 15.46 3.91 6.45
CA HIS A 148 15.94 4.25 7.79
C HIS A 148 16.50 3.05 8.53
N LEU A 149 15.81 1.91 8.42
CA LEU A 149 16.31 0.67 9.01
C LEU A 149 17.66 0.27 8.43
N LEU A 150 17.80 0.38 7.11
CA LEU A 150 19.05 0.06 6.44
C LEU A 150 20.16 1.03 6.84
N THR A 151 19.88 2.33 6.88
CA THR A 151 20.84 3.35 7.33
C THR A 151 21.30 3.09 8.77
N ALA A 152 20.37 2.75 9.67
CA ALA A 152 20.71 2.36 11.05
C ALA A 152 21.57 1.09 11.11
N ALA A 153 21.21 0.06 10.34
CA ALA A 153 21.95 -1.20 10.26
C ALA A 153 23.38 -1.02 9.76
N MET A 154 23.60 -0.02 8.93
CA MET A 154 24.90 0.32 8.32
C MET A 154 25.83 1.13 9.22
N SER A 155 25.33 1.63 10.37
CA SER A 155 26.13 2.49 11.29
C SER A 155 26.79 3.68 10.57
N GLY A 156 26.07 4.32 9.63
CA GLY A 156 26.53 5.47 8.87
C GLY A 156 27.46 5.18 7.68
N ARG A 157 27.79 3.92 7.38
CA ARG A 157 28.51 3.53 6.17
C ARG A 157 27.54 3.17 5.06
N THR A 158 27.20 4.12 4.20
CA THR A 158 26.13 3.98 3.19
C THR A 158 26.62 3.79 1.75
N THR A 159 27.92 3.82 1.48
CA THR A 159 28.49 3.79 0.12
C THR A 159 28.02 2.63 -0.74
N ASP A 160 27.97 1.42 -0.17
CA ASP A 160 27.56 0.21 -0.91
C ASP A 160 26.04 0.12 -1.13
N TYR A 161 25.26 0.93 -0.42
CA TYR A 161 23.79 0.92 -0.40
C TYR A 161 23.17 2.25 -0.82
N GLU A 162 23.99 3.17 -1.36
CA GLU A 162 23.53 4.51 -1.71
C GLU A 162 22.28 4.47 -2.60
N HIS A 163 22.24 3.54 -3.57
CA HIS A 163 21.12 3.36 -4.48
C HIS A 163 19.80 2.92 -3.79
N LEU A 164 19.88 2.33 -2.58
CA LEU A 164 18.72 1.92 -1.80
C LEU A 164 18.24 2.99 -0.79
N VAL A 165 19.15 3.86 -0.34
CA VAL A 165 18.84 4.85 0.70
C VAL A 165 18.68 6.25 0.16
N ARG A 166 19.10 6.49 -1.09
CA ARG A 166 19.01 7.79 -1.74
C ARG A 166 17.54 8.12 -2.02
N ASP A 167 17.11 9.27 -1.51
CA ASP A 167 15.88 9.89 -1.94
C ASP A 167 16.18 10.75 -3.17
N ASN A 168 15.69 10.33 -4.33
CA ASN A 168 15.97 11.01 -5.59
C ASN A 168 15.31 12.37 -5.67
N TYR A 169 14.38 12.67 -4.79
CA TYR A 169 13.50 13.83 -4.90
C TYR A 169 13.22 14.58 -3.61
N GLU A 170 13.09 13.88 -2.52
CA GLU A 170 12.92 14.52 -1.23
C GLU A 170 14.28 15.02 -0.76
N THR A 171 14.37 16.31 -0.48
CA THR A 171 15.46 16.81 0.35
C THR A 171 15.55 15.87 1.54
N PRO A 172 16.69 15.24 1.83
CA PRO A 172 16.79 14.40 2.99
C PRO A 172 16.33 15.27 4.16
N LEU A 173 15.11 15.09 4.59
CA LEU A 173 14.65 15.56 5.89
C LEU A 173 15.46 14.71 6.85
N TYR A 174 16.67 15.17 7.07
CA TYR A 174 17.52 14.72 8.14
C TYR A 174 16.72 15.04 9.40
N ALA A 175 15.88 14.12 9.79
CA ALA A 175 15.25 14.15 11.09
C ALA A 175 16.24 13.48 12.06
N PRO A 176 17.17 14.25 12.67
CA PRO A 176 18.06 13.71 13.70
C PRO A 176 17.27 13.19 14.90
N GLU A 177 16.01 13.55 14.99
CA GLU A 177 15.03 13.13 15.99
C GLU A 177 14.57 11.67 15.83
N LEU A 178 14.85 11.03 14.70
CA LEU A 178 14.71 9.58 14.53
C LEU A 178 15.90 8.81 15.14
N GLY A 179 16.64 9.40 16.04
CA GLY A 179 17.72 8.79 16.84
C GLY A 179 17.34 7.59 17.72
N GLY A 180 16.10 7.07 17.55
CA GLY A 180 15.64 5.78 18.05
C GLY A 180 15.96 4.58 17.15
N ASN A 181 16.71 4.76 16.08
CA ASN A 181 16.90 3.77 15.04
C ASN A 181 17.45 2.42 15.53
N GLU A 182 18.40 2.41 16.47
CA GLU A 182 18.92 1.16 17.01
C GLU A 182 17.90 0.40 17.87
N PHE A 183 17.07 1.11 18.61
CA PHE A 183 16.00 0.51 19.40
C PHE A 183 14.91 -0.05 18.49
N GLN A 184 14.49 0.71 17.48
CA GLN A 184 13.54 0.26 16.46
C GLN A 184 14.10 -0.94 15.67
N LEU A 185 15.37 -0.91 15.31
CA LEU A 185 16.03 -2.01 14.60
C LEU A 185 16.00 -3.29 15.46
N ARG A 186 16.35 -3.21 16.75
CA ARG A 186 16.29 -4.37 17.68
C ARG A 186 14.86 -4.87 17.89
N GLN A 187 13.88 -3.97 18.00
CA GLN A 187 12.48 -4.39 18.07
C GLN A 187 12.05 -5.12 16.80
N LEU A 188 12.45 -4.62 15.62
CA LEU A 188 12.14 -5.27 14.36
C LEU A 188 12.87 -6.60 14.20
N GLU A 189 14.11 -6.73 14.66
CA GLU A 189 14.80 -8.03 14.71
C GLU A 189 13.98 -9.07 15.49
N MET A 190 13.50 -8.71 16.68
CA MET A 190 12.67 -9.60 17.48
C MET A 190 11.34 -9.93 16.81
N MET A 191 10.66 -8.93 16.23
CA MET A 191 9.33 -9.08 15.62
C MET A 191 9.39 -9.78 14.27
N LEU A 192 10.35 -9.41 13.42
CA LEU A 192 10.47 -9.96 12.07
C LEU A 192 11.35 -11.22 12.02
N LYS A 193 11.99 -11.59 13.16
CA LYS A 193 12.96 -12.71 13.22
C LYS A 193 14.01 -12.61 12.10
N LEU A 194 14.56 -11.42 11.96
CA LEU A 194 15.53 -11.07 10.95
C LEU A 194 16.75 -10.45 11.62
N SER A 195 17.90 -11.10 11.52
CA SER A 195 19.13 -10.51 12.03
C SER A 195 19.57 -9.30 11.21
N VAL A 196 20.30 -8.36 11.82
CA VAL A 196 20.84 -7.19 11.12
C VAL A 196 21.76 -7.63 9.98
N ASP A 197 22.57 -8.67 10.18
CA ASP A 197 23.49 -9.15 9.14
C ASP A 197 22.76 -9.81 7.97
N ASP A 198 21.70 -10.60 8.21
CA ASP A 198 20.86 -11.14 7.15
C ASP A 198 20.14 -10.01 6.40
N PHE A 199 19.69 -8.99 7.10
CA PHE A 199 19.05 -7.83 6.49
C PHE A 199 20.01 -7.09 5.55
N LYS A 200 21.23 -6.78 6.03
CA LYS A 200 22.28 -6.15 5.21
C LYS A 200 22.66 -6.99 4.02
N SER A 201 22.90 -8.29 4.24
CA SER A 201 23.30 -9.22 3.18
C SER A 201 22.22 -9.32 2.10
N HIS A 202 20.95 -9.37 2.49
CA HIS A 202 19.84 -9.37 1.54
C HIS A 202 19.73 -8.03 0.80
N ALA A 203 19.87 -6.90 1.50
CA ALA A 203 19.81 -5.58 0.89
C ALA A 203 20.83 -5.42 -0.26
N LEU A 204 22.02 -6.00 -0.15
CA LEU A 204 23.03 -6.00 -1.23
C LEU A 204 22.56 -6.70 -2.51
N THR A 205 21.53 -7.52 -2.46
CA THR A 205 20.97 -8.22 -3.64
C THR A 205 19.86 -7.43 -4.32
N LEU A 206 19.44 -6.31 -3.74
CA LEU A 206 18.32 -5.51 -4.21
C LEU A 206 18.82 -4.34 -5.07
N SER A 207 18.01 -3.90 -6.00
CA SER A 207 18.33 -2.82 -6.93
C SER A 207 17.59 -1.51 -6.64
N SER A 208 16.60 -1.52 -5.73
CA SER A 208 15.78 -0.34 -5.49
C SER A 208 15.17 -0.27 -4.08
N PRO A 209 14.77 0.95 -3.64
CA PRO A 209 14.02 1.14 -2.39
C PRO A 209 12.71 0.38 -2.32
N ASP A 210 11.97 0.26 -3.43
CA ASP A 210 10.70 -0.46 -3.45
C ASP A 210 10.88 -1.96 -3.26
N GLU A 211 11.96 -2.55 -3.81
CA GLU A 211 12.33 -3.94 -3.53
C GLU A 211 12.61 -4.17 -2.04
N LEU A 212 13.29 -3.22 -1.39
CA LEU A 212 13.55 -3.28 0.04
C LEU A 212 12.23 -3.19 0.85
N SER A 213 11.30 -2.32 0.42
CA SER A 213 9.98 -2.19 1.04
C SER A 213 9.15 -3.47 0.91
N VAL A 214 9.15 -4.09 -0.26
CA VAL A 214 8.47 -5.37 -0.51
C VAL A 214 9.08 -6.50 0.30
N TYR A 215 10.41 -6.54 0.43
CA TYR A 215 11.09 -7.51 1.30
C TYR A 215 10.61 -7.41 2.75
N ILE A 216 10.58 -6.21 3.32
CA ILE A 216 10.09 -5.97 4.68
C ILE A 216 8.59 -6.31 4.80
N ALA A 217 7.77 -5.91 3.83
CA ALA A 217 6.34 -6.23 3.82
C ALA A 217 6.08 -7.75 3.85
N ARG A 218 6.82 -8.53 3.06
CA ARG A 218 6.72 -10.00 3.06
C ARG A 218 7.18 -10.61 4.39
N ARG A 219 8.18 -10.03 5.06
CA ARG A 219 8.56 -10.46 6.42
C ARG A 219 7.46 -10.17 7.43
N LEU A 220 6.82 -8.98 7.37
CA LEU A 220 5.65 -8.65 8.19
C LEU A 220 4.51 -9.64 7.98
N MET A 221 4.17 -9.93 6.72
CA MET A 221 3.12 -10.89 6.37
C MET A 221 3.38 -12.24 7.02
N ARG A 222 4.61 -12.74 6.93
CA ARG A 222 5.00 -14.05 7.45
C ARG A 222 5.07 -14.11 8.96
N GLN A 223 5.55 -13.07 9.63
CA GLN A 223 5.84 -13.12 11.07
C GLN A 223 4.71 -12.59 11.94
N LEU A 224 3.98 -11.56 11.49
CA LEU A 224 2.94 -10.88 12.26
C LEU A 224 1.55 -11.07 11.64
N ALA A 225 1.48 -11.33 10.36
CA ALA A 225 0.24 -11.53 9.62
C ALA A 225 -0.82 -10.44 9.88
N PRO A 226 -0.48 -9.11 9.79
CA PRO A 226 -1.44 -8.05 10.05
C PRO A 226 -2.69 -8.17 9.19
N SER A 227 -3.84 -7.73 9.71
CA SER A 227 -5.09 -7.73 8.97
C SER A 227 -5.26 -6.52 8.04
N LEU A 228 -4.54 -5.44 8.31
CA LEU A 228 -4.49 -4.25 7.46
C LEU A 228 -3.03 -3.87 7.22
N LEU A 229 -2.56 -4.06 5.99
CA LEU A 229 -1.20 -3.75 5.56
C LEU A 229 -1.25 -2.77 4.39
N TRP A 230 -0.57 -1.63 4.52
CA TRP A 230 -0.42 -0.65 3.45
C TRP A 230 1.04 -0.56 3.02
N ILE A 231 1.31 -0.69 1.73
CA ILE A 231 2.64 -0.66 1.15
C ILE A 231 2.65 0.47 0.13
N THR A 232 3.47 1.49 0.37
CA THR A 232 3.67 2.58 -0.59
C THR A 232 4.96 2.33 -1.35
N MET A 233 4.89 2.34 -2.67
CA MET A 233 6.04 2.28 -3.59
C MET A 233 6.32 3.68 -4.14
N HIS A 234 7.56 3.95 -4.57
CA HIS A 234 7.95 5.30 -4.99
C HIS A 234 9.06 5.35 -6.06
N ASP A 235 9.51 4.21 -6.57
CA ASP A 235 10.61 4.16 -7.55
C ASP A 235 10.30 4.90 -8.85
N ILE A 236 9.02 4.98 -9.24
CA ILE A 236 8.55 5.64 -10.46
C ILE A 236 8.81 7.16 -10.41
N ASP A 237 8.91 7.73 -9.23
CA ASP A 237 9.10 9.17 -9.04
C ASP A 237 10.48 9.68 -9.48
N ILE A 238 11.39 8.79 -9.84
CA ILE A 238 12.61 9.11 -10.59
C ILE A 238 12.33 9.88 -11.89
N ALA A 239 11.10 9.82 -12.39
CA ALA A 239 10.63 10.58 -13.55
C ALA A 239 10.97 12.08 -13.45
N HIS A 240 10.91 12.66 -12.26
CA HIS A 240 11.28 14.07 -12.04
C HIS A 240 12.73 14.40 -12.40
N ALA A 241 13.63 13.44 -12.39
CA ALA A 241 15.00 13.62 -12.83
C ALA A 241 15.14 13.73 -14.37
N GLY A 242 14.04 13.56 -15.12
CA GLY A 242 14.02 13.68 -16.57
C GLY A 242 14.56 12.46 -17.34
N ALA A 243 14.93 11.40 -16.67
CA ALA A 243 15.46 10.20 -17.28
C ALA A 243 14.32 9.23 -17.62
N TYR A 244 13.78 9.33 -18.84
CA TYR A 244 12.65 8.52 -19.30
C TYR A 244 12.89 7.01 -19.18
N SER A 245 14.11 6.54 -19.48
CA SER A 245 14.46 5.12 -19.34
C SER A 245 14.36 4.62 -17.89
N LEU A 246 14.75 5.44 -16.91
CA LEU A 246 14.63 5.11 -15.48
C LEU A 246 13.17 5.13 -15.02
N TYR A 247 12.37 6.04 -15.57
CA TYR A 247 10.93 6.07 -15.32
C TYR A 247 10.25 4.76 -15.81
N ILE A 248 10.54 4.33 -17.03
CA ILE A 248 10.05 3.05 -17.57
C ILE A 248 10.54 1.86 -16.74
N GLU A 249 11.81 1.88 -16.32
CA GLU A 249 12.34 0.83 -15.44
C GLU A 249 11.61 0.79 -14.10
N GLY A 250 11.30 1.95 -13.51
CA GLY A 250 10.47 2.06 -12.31
C GLY A 250 9.09 1.43 -12.49
N ILE A 251 8.40 1.70 -13.61
CA ILE A 251 7.10 1.10 -13.94
C ILE A 251 7.23 -0.44 -14.02
N ARG A 252 8.19 -0.95 -14.78
CA ARG A 252 8.42 -2.40 -14.94
C ARG A 252 8.71 -3.10 -13.62
N ARG A 253 9.47 -2.43 -12.75
CA ARG A 253 9.79 -2.94 -11.42
C ARG A 253 8.54 -2.99 -10.53
N THR A 254 7.78 -1.91 -10.49
CA THR A 254 6.54 -1.84 -9.68
C THR A 254 5.51 -2.85 -10.15
N ASP A 255 5.36 -3.06 -11.47
CA ASP A 255 4.52 -4.12 -12.05
C ASP A 255 4.90 -5.51 -11.51
N ARG A 256 6.18 -5.86 -11.58
CA ARG A 256 6.71 -7.13 -11.06
C ARG A 256 6.48 -7.27 -9.56
N LEU A 257 6.76 -6.24 -8.79
CA LEU A 257 6.60 -6.25 -7.33
C LEU A 257 5.13 -6.42 -6.89
N CYS A 258 4.19 -5.84 -7.61
CA CYS A 258 2.76 -6.06 -7.38
C CYS A 258 2.38 -7.54 -7.58
N ALA A 259 2.86 -8.18 -8.62
CA ALA A 259 2.62 -9.60 -8.87
C ALA A 259 3.31 -10.50 -7.82
N GLU A 260 4.52 -10.17 -7.38
CA GLU A 260 5.21 -10.88 -6.30
C GLU A 260 4.44 -10.81 -4.97
N LEU A 261 3.88 -9.64 -4.64
CA LEU A 261 3.03 -9.48 -3.45
C LEU A 261 1.73 -10.27 -3.57
N TRP A 262 1.10 -10.28 -4.74
CA TRP A 262 -0.09 -11.11 -4.96
C TRP A 262 0.21 -12.60 -4.79
N LYS A 263 1.32 -13.10 -5.34
CA LYS A 263 1.79 -14.47 -5.15
C LYS A 263 2.07 -14.77 -3.66
N ALA A 264 2.65 -13.81 -2.94
CA ALA A 264 2.87 -13.96 -1.50
C ALA A 264 1.54 -14.06 -0.73
N ILE A 265 0.55 -13.21 -1.05
CA ILE A 265 -0.79 -13.26 -0.46
C ILE A 265 -1.45 -14.64 -0.69
N GLN A 266 -1.31 -15.19 -1.89
CA GLN A 266 -1.89 -16.49 -2.23
C GLN A 266 -1.18 -17.68 -1.57
N SER A 267 0.09 -17.54 -1.23
CA SER A 267 0.92 -18.61 -0.66
C SER A 267 1.07 -18.60 0.85
N GLU A 268 0.95 -17.42 1.50
CA GLU A 268 1.08 -17.33 2.96
C GLU A 268 -0.20 -17.83 3.64
N PRO A 269 -0.12 -18.84 4.55
CA PRO A 269 -1.30 -19.50 5.12
C PRO A 269 -2.29 -18.55 5.80
N GLU A 270 -1.79 -17.47 6.42
CA GLU A 270 -2.62 -16.48 7.11
C GLU A 270 -3.35 -15.52 6.16
N TYR A 271 -2.96 -15.47 4.87
CA TYR A 271 -3.52 -14.59 3.85
C TYR A 271 -4.32 -15.32 2.79
N ALA A 272 -3.91 -16.53 2.46
CA ALA A 272 -4.51 -17.30 1.38
C ALA A 272 -6.01 -17.52 1.60
N GLY A 273 -6.81 -17.12 0.61
CA GLY A 273 -8.26 -17.31 0.58
C GLY A 273 -9.08 -16.37 1.48
N ASN A 274 -8.47 -15.38 2.15
CA ASN A 274 -9.19 -14.43 3.02
C ASN A 274 -8.74 -12.97 2.88
N THR A 275 -7.92 -12.67 1.88
CA THR A 275 -7.31 -11.35 1.71
C THR A 275 -7.78 -10.68 0.43
N THR A 276 -8.20 -9.43 0.55
CA THR A 276 -8.44 -8.54 -0.60
C THR A 276 -7.22 -7.65 -0.79
N LEU A 277 -6.68 -7.64 -2.00
CA LEU A 277 -5.60 -6.76 -2.44
C LEU A 277 -6.18 -5.60 -3.23
N PHE A 278 -5.79 -4.38 -2.89
CA PHE A 278 -5.99 -3.17 -3.68
C PHE A 278 -4.66 -2.68 -4.23
N ILE A 279 -4.63 -2.31 -5.51
CA ILE A 279 -3.47 -1.67 -6.15
C ILE A 279 -3.99 -0.41 -6.84
N LEU A 280 -3.43 0.74 -6.49
CA LEU A 280 -3.80 2.02 -7.09
C LEU A 280 -2.65 3.03 -7.00
N PRO A 281 -2.46 3.91 -7.99
CA PRO A 281 -1.59 5.07 -7.83
C PRO A 281 -2.19 6.09 -6.86
N ASP A 282 -1.36 6.94 -6.29
CA ASP A 282 -1.77 8.10 -5.51
C ASP A 282 -2.37 9.21 -6.42
N PHE A 283 -1.88 9.33 -7.65
CA PHE A 283 -2.38 10.16 -8.75
C PHE A 283 -1.70 9.76 -10.08
N GLY A 284 -1.99 10.47 -11.17
CA GLY A 284 -1.37 10.28 -12.48
C GLY A 284 -0.20 11.23 -12.74
N ARG A 285 0.14 11.45 -14.02
CA ARG A 285 1.14 12.44 -14.47
C ARG A 285 0.57 13.30 -15.58
N ASP A 286 1.21 14.46 -15.79
CA ASP A 286 0.76 15.47 -16.75
C ASP A 286 0.73 14.95 -18.18
N SER A 287 -0.13 15.56 -18.99
CA SER A 287 -0.09 15.43 -20.45
C SER A 287 1.16 16.09 -21.03
N ASP A 288 1.58 15.65 -22.21
CA ASP A 288 2.67 16.30 -22.94
C ASP A 288 2.24 17.66 -23.51
N GLU A 289 0.96 17.87 -23.76
CA GLU A 289 0.41 19.12 -24.31
C GLU A 289 0.64 20.29 -23.35
N ASP A 290 0.35 20.10 -22.07
CA ASP A 290 0.50 21.13 -21.04
C ASP A 290 1.94 21.31 -20.55
N SER A 291 2.81 20.32 -20.79
CA SER A 291 4.17 20.25 -20.23
C SER A 291 5.29 20.52 -21.24
N GLY A 292 4.94 20.83 -22.49
CA GLY A 292 5.93 21.05 -23.55
C GLY A 292 6.66 19.76 -23.96
N GLY A 293 5.99 18.61 -23.92
CA GLY A 293 6.53 17.32 -24.36
C GLY A 293 7.20 16.49 -23.26
N ASN A 294 7.16 16.93 -21.99
CA ASN A 294 7.79 16.25 -20.87
C ASN A 294 6.81 15.95 -19.73
N GLY A 295 5.54 15.67 -20.04
CA GLY A 295 4.47 15.43 -19.07
C GLY A 295 4.80 14.34 -18.04
N PHE A 296 5.52 13.31 -18.47
CA PHE A 296 5.94 12.23 -17.56
C PHE A 296 6.78 12.70 -16.36
N GLN A 297 7.43 13.89 -16.46
CA GLN A 297 8.24 14.43 -15.35
C GLN A 297 7.40 15.14 -14.27
N HIS A 298 6.14 15.44 -14.55
CA HIS A 298 5.36 16.35 -13.71
C HIS A 298 4.02 15.74 -13.30
N HIS A 299 3.48 16.26 -12.22
CA HIS A 299 2.10 16.05 -11.77
C HIS A 299 1.58 17.38 -11.20
N ARG A 300 0.83 18.13 -12.00
CA ARG A 300 0.30 19.43 -11.61
C ARG A 300 -1.16 19.31 -11.23
N THR A 301 -1.56 20.05 -10.21
CA THR A 301 -2.93 20.00 -9.71
C THR A 301 -3.98 20.41 -10.76
N GLY A 302 -3.59 21.16 -11.79
CA GLY A 302 -4.47 21.59 -12.88
C GLY A 302 -4.64 20.60 -14.02
N ASP A 303 -3.74 19.65 -14.20
CA ASP A 303 -3.78 18.69 -15.32
C ASP A 303 -4.79 17.57 -15.03
N ALA A 304 -5.66 17.27 -16.02
CA ALA A 304 -6.69 16.25 -15.89
C ALA A 304 -6.11 14.83 -15.80
N LEU A 305 -5.00 14.54 -16.52
CA LEU A 305 -4.35 13.23 -16.49
C LEU A 305 -3.62 13.01 -15.16
N SER A 306 -3.03 14.07 -14.60
CA SER A 306 -2.46 13.96 -13.25
C SER A 306 -3.49 13.63 -12.18
N ARG A 307 -4.74 14.06 -12.38
CA ARG A 307 -5.84 13.84 -11.42
C ARG A 307 -6.54 12.52 -11.59
N THR A 308 -6.43 11.88 -12.75
CA THR A 308 -7.15 10.64 -13.05
C THR A 308 -6.17 9.49 -13.15
N THR A 309 -6.45 8.44 -12.42
CA THR A 309 -5.67 7.22 -12.40
C THR A 309 -6.59 6.01 -12.36
N TRP A 310 -6.09 4.85 -12.03
CA TRP A 310 -6.78 3.58 -12.02
C TRP A 310 -6.75 2.90 -10.65
N MET A 311 -7.57 1.87 -10.48
CA MET A 311 -7.51 0.99 -9.31
C MET A 311 -7.89 -0.44 -9.74
N MET A 312 -7.21 -1.43 -9.17
CA MET A 312 -7.63 -2.82 -9.25
C MET A 312 -7.82 -3.41 -7.86
N ALA A 313 -8.81 -4.30 -7.75
CA ALA A 313 -9.08 -5.07 -6.55
C ALA A 313 -9.10 -6.56 -6.89
N LEU A 314 -8.42 -7.38 -6.07
CA LEU A 314 -8.29 -8.82 -6.25
C LEU A 314 -8.61 -9.54 -4.94
N GLY A 315 -9.16 -10.74 -5.02
CA GLY A 315 -9.32 -11.61 -3.85
C GLY A 315 -10.73 -12.17 -3.68
N PRO A 316 -10.98 -12.91 -2.60
CA PRO A 316 -12.25 -13.60 -2.40
C PRO A 316 -13.44 -12.63 -2.37
N GLY A 317 -14.46 -12.92 -3.19
CA GLY A 317 -15.66 -12.12 -3.34
C GLY A 317 -15.52 -10.96 -4.33
N ILE A 318 -14.32 -10.69 -4.86
CA ILE A 318 -14.11 -9.75 -5.95
C ILE A 318 -14.39 -10.44 -7.29
N ARG A 319 -15.12 -9.78 -8.18
CA ARG A 319 -15.38 -10.32 -9.53
C ARG A 319 -14.11 -10.26 -10.38
N GLU A 320 -13.80 -11.37 -11.02
CA GLU A 320 -12.60 -11.50 -11.84
C GLU A 320 -12.87 -11.05 -13.29
N GLY A 321 -11.86 -10.41 -13.90
CA GLY A 321 -11.89 -10.00 -15.32
C GLY A 321 -12.93 -8.93 -15.65
N VAL A 322 -13.37 -8.14 -14.68
CA VAL A 322 -14.38 -7.08 -14.89
C VAL A 322 -13.69 -5.72 -14.93
N VAL A 323 -14.02 -4.93 -15.95
CA VAL A 323 -13.54 -3.56 -16.13
C VAL A 323 -14.70 -2.58 -15.98
N TYR A 324 -14.53 -1.58 -15.14
CA TYR A 324 -15.44 -0.46 -14.98
C TYR A 324 -14.80 0.82 -15.49
N ASP A 325 -15.34 1.34 -16.59
CA ASP A 325 -14.93 2.62 -17.17
C ASP A 325 -15.89 3.73 -16.74
N ARG A 326 -15.79 4.12 -15.48
CA ARG A 326 -16.57 5.23 -14.91
C ARG A 326 -15.77 5.98 -13.87
N PRO A 327 -15.99 7.30 -13.72
CA PRO A 327 -15.31 8.06 -12.68
C PRO A 327 -15.76 7.64 -11.28
N MET A 328 -14.79 7.51 -10.39
CA MET A 328 -14.96 7.34 -8.95
C MET A 328 -13.97 8.25 -8.20
N GLN A 329 -14.22 8.51 -6.94
CA GLN A 329 -13.32 9.35 -6.15
C GLN A 329 -12.25 8.51 -5.45
N SER A 330 -11.04 9.02 -5.35
CA SER A 330 -9.97 8.36 -4.58
C SER A 330 -10.34 8.22 -3.09
N THR A 331 -11.19 9.11 -2.57
CA THR A 331 -11.73 9.04 -1.21
C THR A 331 -12.72 7.89 -0.97
N ASP A 332 -13.21 7.22 -2.02
CA ASP A 332 -14.13 6.07 -1.91
C ASP A 332 -13.44 4.80 -1.35
N LEU A 333 -12.10 4.79 -1.33
CA LEU A 333 -11.31 3.65 -0.84
C LEU A 333 -11.60 3.38 0.64
N VAL A 334 -11.52 4.37 1.53
CA VAL A 334 -11.67 4.16 2.99
C VAL A 334 -13.04 3.60 3.38
N PRO A 335 -14.18 4.13 2.89
CA PRO A 335 -15.48 3.52 3.12
C PRO A 335 -15.60 2.09 2.58
N THR A 336 -14.96 1.79 1.46
CA THR A 336 -14.90 0.43 0.89
C THR A 336 -14.14 -0.52 1.81
N LEU A 337 -12.96 -0.12 2.29
CA LEU A 337 -12.20 -0.90 3.27
C LEU A 337 -12.98 -1.09 4.58
N GLY A 338 -13.71 -0.07 5.01
CA GLY A 338 -14.61 -0.14 6.17
C GLY A 338 -15.66 -1.23 6.01
N SER A 339 -16.35 -1.27 4.86
CA SER A 339 -17.35 -2.28 4.56
C SER A 339 -16.74 -3.70 4.51
N LEU A 340 -15.55 -3.85 3.93
CA LEU A 340 -14.86 -5.15 3.84
C LEU A 340 -14.37 -5.66 5.19
N LEU A 341 -13.87 -4.78 6.06
CA LEU A 341 -13.29 -5.14 7.35
C LEU A 341 -14.29 -5.08 8.52
N GLY A 342 -15.44 -4.42 8.34
CA GLY A 342 -16.51 -4.35 9.33
C GLY A 342 -16.44 -3.15 10.27
N PHE A 343 -15.91 -1.99 9.84
CA PHE A 343 -15.97 -0.72 10.57
C PHE A 343 -16.65 0.38 9.73
N SER A 344 -17.07 1.46 10.39
CA SER A 344 -17.75 2.59 9.76
C SER A 344 -16.90 3.86 9.86
N PRO A 345 -16.27 4.34 8.78
CA PRO A 345 -15.43 5.53 8.80
C PRO A 345 -16.30 6.81 8.73
N SER A 346 -16.87 7.21 9.85
CA SER A 346 -17.90 8.28 9.94
C SER A 346 -17.45 9.67 9.48
N LEU A 347 -16.14 9.93 9.39
CA LEU A 347 -15.59 11.22 8.95
C LEU A 347 -15.03 11.17 7.53
N ALA A 348 -14.99 10.01 6.89
CA ALA A 348 -14.62 9.91 5.49
C ALA A 348 -15.72 10.49 4.58
N GLN A 349 -15.31 11.16 3.51
CA GLN A 349 -16.22 11.87 2.58
C GLN A 349 -16.68 10.98 1.41
N GLY A 350 -15.95 9.92 1.11
CA GLY A 350 -16.27 9.01 0.02
C GLY A 350 -17.44 8.09 0.30
N LYS A 351 -17.75 7.23 -0.64
CA LYS A 351 -18.80 6.20 -0.54
C LYS A 351 -18.21 4.82 -0.81
N PRO A 352 -18.73 3.75 -0.19
CA PRO A 352 -18.31 2.40 -0.53
C PRO A 352 -18.53 2.11 -2.01
N ILE A 353 -17.57 1.44 -2.62
CA ILE A 353 -17.64 1.01 -4.02
C ILE A 353 -18.51 -0.25 -4.08
N ALA A 354 -19.76 -0.10 -4.51
CA ALA A 354 -20.76 -1.16 -4.46
C ALA A 354 -20.38 -2.41 -5.26
N GLU A 355 -19.58 -2.23 -6.32
CA GLU A 355 -19.12 -3.32 -7.18
C GLU A 355 -18.12 -4.27 -6.50
N LEU A 356 -17.58 -3.87 -5.35
CA LEU A 356 -16.59 -4.63 -4.57
C LEU A 356 -17.16 -5.24 -3.27
N LEU A 357 -18.49 -5.10 -3.04
CA LEU A 357 -19.14 -5.51 -1.78
C LEU A 357 -20.11 -6.68 -1.89
#